data_4247534b86c24f956706f8ce29bcac46
#
_entry.id   4247534b86c24f956706f8ce29bcac46
#
_cell.length_a   1.000
_cell.length_b   1.000
_cell.length_c   1.000
_cell.angle_alpha   90.00
_cell.angle_beta   90.00
_cell.angle_gamma   90.00
#
_symmetry.space_group_name_H-M   'P 1'
#
loop_
_entity.id
_entity.type
_entity.pdbx_description
1 polymer ?
#
loop_
_entity_poly.entity_id
_entity_poly.type
_entity_poly.pdbx_seq_one_letter_code
_entity_poly.pdbx_strand_id
1 'polypeptide(L)'
;MIRLQDIADMAGVSRTTVSNVINGNTKRVSQETIDKITRILKEQNYVPHMGSVMLSGHGSRIIGVVLGFAVTHGMQALQDSFVGELVGTIQTEAERNGYFVMLIGGEKIDNVVDMASRWNVEGLIILGYDEKRYHQLSRKLNKKMVLIDAYPEGEYTFQNVGVDDYSGVYQVGEYLYSCGYRKALFVAETDRDSDARRWMGFKQAMEKNGEFCSRSRLIIVPGEKTGRLKKYEELLPRFLRARALAFSSDYDAIEAMNYFFDQGIRIPDQISIVGYDDSIFAEFVRPKLTTVHQDIHQKGVLAYRRLIKMIAGESMKELNIKSPVRLIKRDSVKE
;
A
#
# COMPACT_ATOMS: atom_id res chain seq x y z
N MET A 1 29.76 -25.02 -7.39
CA MET A 1 28.68 -24.95 -6.39
C MET A 1 28.45 -26.37 -5.89
N ILE A 2 28.51 -26.60 -4.58
CA ILE A 2 28.35 -27.92 -3.97
C ILE A 2 26.91 -28.43 -4.21
N ARG A 3 26.74 -29.70 -4.52
CA ARG A 3 25.44 -30.31 -4.83
C ARG A 3 24.94 -31.12 -3.63
N LEU A 4 23.64 -31.38 -3.56
CA LEU A 4 23.03 -32.20 -2.52
C LEU A 4 23.66 -33.60 -2.43
N GLN A 5 24.10 -34.16 -3.56
CA GLN A 5 24.80 -35.43 -3.61
C GLN A 5 26.17 -35.38 -2.90
N ASP A 6 26.90 -34.31 -3.12
CA ASP A 6 28.23 -34.11 -2.49
C ASP A 6 28.10 -34.07 -0.94
N ILE A 7 27.04 -33.42 -0.43
CA ILE A 7 26.72 -33.42 1.03
C ILE A 7 26.35 -34.83 1.51
N ALA A 8 25.59 -35.57 0.72
CA ALA A 8 25.19 -36.96 1.05
C ALA A 8 26.41 -37.89 1.14
N ASP A 9 27.34 -37.78 0.20
CA ASP A 9 28.58 -38.52 0.17
C ASP A 9 29.47 -38.21 1.37
N MET A 10 29.63 -36.90 1.75
CA MET A 10 30.38 -36.45 2.92
C MET A 10 29.75 -36.94 4.24
N ALA A 11 28.42 -36.99 4.29
CA ALA A 11 27.69 -37.46 5.47
C ALA A 11 27.62 -38.99 5.56
N GLY A 12 27.90 -39.72 4.48
CA GLY A 12 27.76 -41.16 4.40
C GLY A 12 26.30 -41.64 4.42
N VAL A 13 25.39 -40.87 3.83
CA VAL A 13 23.95 -41.13 3.84
C VAL A 13 23.36 -40.98 2.42
N SER A 14 22.11 -41.38 2.25
CA SER A 14 21.43 -41.15 0.97
C SER A 14 21.11 -39.67 0.73
N ARG A 15 21.04 -39.25 -0.53
CA ARG A 15 20.56 -37.94 -0.94
C ARG A 15 19.17 -37.61 -0.34
N THR A 16 18.30 -38.64 -0.25
CA THR A 16 16.96 -38.53 0.34
C THR A 16 17.05 -38.20 1.83
N THR A 17 18.00 -38.80 2.56
CA THR A 17 18.22 -38.50 4.00
C THR A 17 18.64 -37.04 4.20
N VAL A 18 19.59 -36.53 3.40
CA VAL A 18 20.00 -35.13 3.45
C VAL A 18 18.82 -34.20 3.13
N SER A 19 18.06 -34.51 2.07
CA SER A 19 16.85 -33.76 1.69
C SER A 19 15.82 -33.73 2.82
N ASN A 20 15.61 -34.86 3.51
CA ASN A 20 14.69 -34.95 4.64
C ASN A 20 15.15 -34.07 5.82
N VAL A 21 16.44 -34.04 6.12
CA VAL A 21 17.00 -33.17 7.20
C VAL A 21 16.84 -31.70 6.83
N ILE A 22 17.19 -31.31 5.62
CA ILE A 22 17.03 -29.93 5.13
C ILE A 22 15.57 -29.45 5.20
N ASN A 23 14.63 -30.36 4.89
CA ASN A 23 13.20 -30.05 4.86
C ASN A 23 12.48 -30.32 6.20
N GLY A 24 13.20 -30.62 7.29
CA GLY A 24 12.62 -30.85 8.62
C GLY A 24 11.86 -32.19 8.77
N ASN A 25 11.91 -33.08 7.77
CA ASN A 25 11.27 -34.40 7.79
C ASN A 25 12.11 -35.43 8.56
N THR A 26 12.43 -35.13 9.83
CA THR A 26 13.45 -35.87 10.61
C THR A 26 12.91 -37.07 11.39
N LYS A 27 11.61 -37.38 11.35
CA LYS A 27 10.98 -38.45 12.16
C LYS A 27 11.64 -39.83 12.03
N ARG A 28 12.37 -40.10 10.96
CA ARG A 28 13.04 -41.37 10.67
C ARG A 28 14.56 -41.22 10.57
N VAL A 29 15.13 -40.14 11.08
CA VAL A 29 16.56 -39.86 11.05
C VAL A 29 17.06 -39.70 12.48
N SER A 30 18.17 -40.37 12.82
CA SER A 30 18.76 -40.25 14.17
C SER A 30 19.28 -38.84 14.43
N GLN A 31 19.27 -38.39 15.68
CA GLN A 31 19.77 -37.05 16.06
C GLN A 31 21.25 -36.88 15.66
N GLU A 32 22.09 -37.92 15.83
CA GLU A 32 23.49 -37.90 15.41
C GLU A 32 23.64 -37.62 13.90
N THR A 33 22.79 -38.25 13.07
CA THR A 33 22.79 -38.02 11.62
C THR A 33 22.33 -36.61 11.26
N ILE A 34 21.33 -36.09 11.99
CA ILE A 34 20.84 -34.72 11.79
C ILE A 34 21.97 -33.73 12.09
N ASP A 35 22.64 -33.89 13.25
CA ASP A 35 23.72 -33.01 13.68
C ASP A 35 24.90 -33.04 12.70
N LYS A 36 25.29 -34.26 12.24
CA LYS A 36 26.33 -34.44 11.25
C LYS A 36 26.01 -33.70 9.94
N ILE A 37 24.80 -33.92 9.38
CA ILE A 37 24.37 -33.28 8.14
C ILE A 37 24.33 -31.75 8.33
N THR A 38 23.75 -31.24 9.43
CA THR A 38 23.65 -29.82 9.73
C THR A 38 25.02 -29.13 9.80
N ARG A 39 26.01 -29.80 10.41
CA ARG A 39 27.39 -29.34 10.46
C ARG A 39 28.00 -29.24 9.08
N ILE A 40 27.90 -30.29 8.25
CA ILE A 40 28.44 -30.33 6.89
C ILE A 40 27.79 -29.22 6.02
N LEU A 41 26.47 -29.05 6.10
CA LEU A 41 25.74 -27.99 5.38
C LEU A 41 26.32 -26.61 5.73
N LYS A 42 26.58 -26.35 7.03
CA LYS A 42 27.15 -25.09 7.51
C LYS A 42 28.61 -24.91 7.08
N GLU A 43 29.45 -25.92 7.22
CA GLU A 43 30.87 -25.89 6.82
C GLU A 43 31.05 -25.66 5.30
N GLN A 44 30.15 -26.23 4.53
CA GLN A 44 30.18 -26.12 3.05
C GLN A 44 29.38 -24.91 2.52
N ASN A 45 28.81 -24.06 3.40
CA ASN A 45 27.93 -22.96 3.04
C ASN A 45 26.86 -23.37 2.02
N TYR A 46 26.28 -24.58 2.22
CA TYR A 46 25.28 -25.10 1.29
C TYR A 46 23.97 -24.36 1.45
N VAL A 47 23.51 -23.75 0.37
CA VAL A 47 22.18 -23.14 0.29
C VAL A 47 21.29 -24.00 -0.61
N PRO A 48 20.15 -24.51 -0.11
CA PRO A 48 19.22 -25.29 -0.92
C PRO A 48 18.72 -24.48 -2.12
N HIS A 49 18.73 -25.09 -3.30
CA HIS A 49 18.14 -24.46 -4.48
C HIS A 49 16.62 -24.40 -4.32
N MET A 50 16.01 -23.22 -4.45
CA MET A 50 14.55 -23.02 -4.28
C MET A 50 13.73 -23.95 -5.19
N GLY A 51 14.18 -24.23 -6.42
CA GLY A 51 13.56 -25.22 -7.30
C GLY A 51 13.47 -26.63 -6.68
N SER A 52 14.47 -27.05 -5.89
CA SER A 52 14.44 -28.32 -5.17
C SER A 52 13.49 -28.30 -3.98
N VAL A 53 13.39 -27.17 -3.29
CA VAL A 53 12.46 -26.96 -2.16
C VAL A 53 11.02 -26.99 -2.66
N MET A 54 10.73 -26.32 -3.77
CA MET A 54 9.40 -26.33 -4.41
C MET A 54 8.95 -27.72 -4.84
N LEU A 55 9.86 -28.53 -5.39
CA LEU A 55 9.57 -29.90 -5.82
C LEU A 55 9.32 -30.86 -4.64
N SER A 56 9.81 -30.53 -3.45
CA SER A 56 9.61 -31.35 -2.23
C SER A 56 8.27 -31.11 -1.52
N GLY A 57 7.39 -30.28 -2.07
CA GLY A 57 6.03 -30.04 -1.54
C GLY A 57 5.94 -29.06 -0.38
N HIS A 58 7.01 -28.33 -0.05
CA HIS A 58 7.06 -27.41 1.09
C HIS A 58 6.61 -25.97 0.75
N GLY A 59 5.94 -25.78 -0.37
CA GLY A 59 5.55 -24.44 -0.85
C GLY A 59 6.72 -23.65 -1.45
N SER A 60 6.42 -22.51 -2.04
CA SER A 60 7.46 -21.62 -2.61
C SER A 60 8.02 -20.63 -1.62
N ARG A 61 7.30 -20.41 -0.53
CA ARG A 61 7.57 -19.28 0.39
C ARG A 61 7.62 -17.92 -0.31
N ILE A 62 6.94 -17.77 -1.44
CA ILE A 62 6.84 -16.52 -2.19
C ILE A 62 5.43 -15.96 -2.05
N ILE A 63 5.32 -14.69 -1.64
CA ILE A 63 4.10 -13.91 -1.74
C ILE A 63 4.26 -12.86 -2.84
N GLY A 64 3.19 -12.61 -3.60
CA GLY A 64 3.17 -11.57 -4.61
C GLY A 64 2.61 -10.26 -4.03
N VAL A 65 3.30 -9.15 -4.30
CA VAL A 65 2.75 -7.81 -4.12
C VAL A 65 2.42 -7.26 -5.51
N VAL A 66 1.13 -7.10 -5.77
CA VAL A 66 0.62 -6.67 -7.07
C VAL A 66 0.33 -5.18 -7.03
N LEU A 67 0.98 -4.42 -7.92
CA LEU A 67 0.69 -3.01 -8.13
C LEU A 67 -0.22 -2.88 -9.36
N GLY A 68 -1.49 -2.55 -9.15
CA GLY A 68 -2.53 -2.43 -10.16
C GLY A 68 -2.34 -1.26 -11.14
N PHE A 69 -1.33 -0.44 -10.90
CA PHE A 69 -0.92 0.71 -11.69
C PHE A 69 0.61 0.77 -11.77
N ALA A 70 1.16 1.15 -12.91
CA ALA A 70 2.60 1.35 -13.07
C ALA A 70 3.02 2.77 -12.70
N VAL A 71 2.11 3.73 -12.88
CA VAL A 71 2.33 5.17 -12.66
C VAL A 71 1.26 5.70 -11.73
N THR A 72 1.67 6.49 -10.75
CA THR A 72 0.81 7.30 -9.88
C THR A 72 1.39 8.70 -9.79
N HIS A 73 0.58 9.73 -9.73
CA HIS A 73 1.02 11.14 -9.73
C HIS A 73 2.02 11.51 -10.83
N GLY A 74 2.02 10.79 -11.96
CA GLY A 74 2.99 10.99 -13.05
C GLY A 74 4.38 10.43 -12.80
N MET A 75 4.60 9.63 -11.76
CA MET A 75 5.85 8.93 -11.45
C MET A 75 5.65 7.42 -11.33
N GLN A 76 6.75 6.67 -11.34
CA GLN A 76 6.67 5.22 -11.13
C GLN A 76 6.13 4.90 -9.74
N ALA A 77 5.27 3.88 -9.64
CA ALA A 77 4.55 3.56 -8.41
C ALA A 77 5.44 3.45 -7.15
N LEU A 78 6.64 2.87 -7.26
CA LEU A 78 7.57 2.74 -6.13
C LEU A 78 8.28 4.04 -5.72
N GLN A 79 8.16 5.12 -6.48
CA GLN A 79 8.65 6.45 -6.10
C GLN A 79 7.67 7.18 -5.19
N ASP A 80 6.42 6.74 -5.16
CA ASP A 80 5.42 7.24 -4.25
C ASP A 80 5.73 6.77 -2.81
N SER A 81 5.73 7.71 -1.85
CA SER A 81 6.12 7.42 -0.47
C SER A 81 5.17 6.43 0.23
N PHE A 82 3.87 6.51 -0.08
CA PHE A 82 2.88 5.57 0.45
C PHE A 82 3.15 4.15 -0.07
N VAL A 83 3.33 4.00 -1.38
CA VAL A 83 3.61 2.69 -2.01
C VAL A 83 4.95 2.14 -1.53
N GLY A 84 5.99 2.98 -1.50
CA GLY A 84 7.32 2.59 -1.05
C GLY A 84 7.34 2.08 0.40
N GLU A 85 6.71 2.79 1.32
CA GLU A 85 6.61 2.40 2.73
C GLU A 85 5.79 1.11 2.91
N LEU A 86 4.64 1.00 2.23
CA LEU A 86 3.80 -0.19 2.26
C LEU A 86 4.55 -1.44 1.79
N VAL A 87 5.20 -1.36 0.63
CA VAL A 87 5.97 -2.47 0.05
C VAL A 87 7.15 -2.84 0.94
N GLY A 88 7.89 -1.84 1.45
CA GLY A 88 9.01 -2.06 2.36
C GLY A 88 8.59 -2.75 3.66
N THR A 89 7.44 -2.36 4.22
CA THR A 89 6.88 -3.02 5.41
C THR A 89 6.49 -4.46 5.14
N ILE A 90 5.79 -4.73 4.03
CA ILE A 90 5.41 -6.09 3.65
C ILE A 90 6.65 -6.96 3.45
N GLN A 91 7.69 -6.42 2.80
CA GLN A 91 8.96 -7.13 2.59
C GLN A 91 9.65 -7.47 3.92
N THR A 92 9.71 -6.52 4.85
CA THR A 92 10.32 -6.74 6.18
C THR A 92 9.56 -7.81 7.00
N GLU A 93 8.22 -7.78 6.98
CA GLU A 93 7.40 -8.79 7.66
C GLU A 93 7.54 -10.17 6.99
N ALA A 94 7.62 -10.22 5.67
CA ALA A 94 7.83 -11.45 4.91
C ALA A 94 9.19 -12.09 5.27
N GLU A 95 10.27 -11.32 5.25
CA GLU A 95 11.63 -11.77 5.57
C GLU A 95 11.72 -12.35 6.99
N ARG A 96 11.14 -11.67 7.99
CA ARG A 96 11.10 -12.15 9.39
C ARG A 96 10.43 -13.51 9.54
N ASN A 97 9.55 -13.88 8.62
CA ASN A 97 8.81 -15.13 8.63
C ASN A 97 9.31 -16.14 7.58
N GLY A 98 10.46 -15.90 6.95
CA GLY A 98 11.06 -16.78 5.96
C GLY A 98 10.31 -16.83 4.63
N TYR A 99 9.59 -15.75 4.28
CA TYR A 99 8.96 -15.56 2.97
C TYR A 99 9.76 -14.59 2.11
N PHE A 100 9.62 -14.72 0.81
CA PHE A 100 10.14 -13.80 -0.19
C PHE A 100 9.00 -13.00 -0.80
N VAL A 101 9.28 -11.75 -1.17
CA VAL A 101 8.32 -10.89 -1.86
C VAL A 101 8.67 -10.81 -3.34
N MET A 102 7.69 -11.08 -4.19
CA MET A 102 7.76 -10.85 -5.63
C MET A 102 6.86 -9.65 -5.97
N LEU A 103 7.44 -8.58 -6.51
CA LEU A 103 6.67 -7.48 -7.08
C LEU A 103 6.15 -7.87 -8.45
N ILE A 104 4.85 -7.67 -8.69
CA ILE A 104 4.16 -8.03 -9.91
C ILE A 104 3.42 -6.80 -10.46
N GLY A 105 3.72 -6.43 -11.71
CA GLY A 105 2.95 -5.42 -12.42
C GLY A 105 1.53 -5.91 -12.69
N GLY A 106 0.56 -5.21 -12.12
CA GLY A 106 -0.84 -5.63 -12.07
C GLY A 106 -1.76 -4.96 -13.10
N GLU A 107 -1.28 -4.10 -13.98
CA GLU A 107 -2.13 -3.44 -14.99
C GLU A 107 -2.90 -4.45 -15.87
N LYS A 108 -2.24 -5.55 -16.23
CA LYS A 108 -2.84 -6.66 -16.98
C LYS A 108 -3.01 -7.88 -16.07
N ILE A 109 -4.25 -8.33 -15.90
CA ILE A 109 -4.58 -9.50 -15.05
C ILE A 109 -3.85 -10.76 -15.52
N ASP A 110 -3.70 -10.96 -16.83
CA ASP A 110 -3.03 -12.15 -17.39
C ASP A 110 -1.54 -12.20 -17.00
N ASN A 111 -0.88 -11.05 -16.87
CA ASN A 111 0.49 -10.98 -16.35
C ASN A 111 0.56 -11.47 -14.88
N VAL A 112 -0.41 -11.05 -14.05
CA VAL A 112 -0.48 -11.49 -12.65
C VAL A 112 -0.69 -13.01 -12.56
N VAL A 113 -1.61 -13.55 -13.40
CA VAL A 113 -1.88 -15.00 -13.47
C VAL A 113 -0.64 -15.75 -13.88
N ASP A 114 0.03 -15.32 -14.95
CA ASP A 114 1.24 -15.98 -15.47
C ASP A 114 2.37 -15.98 -14.44
N MET A 115 2.70 -14.82 -13.90
CA MET A 115 3.79 -14.67 -12.90
C MET A 115 3.50 -15.47 -11.62
N ALA A 116 2.29 -15.34 -11.07
CA ALA A 116 1.91 -16.05 -9.86
C ALA A 116 1.88 -17.56 -10.03
N SER A 117 1.51 -18.05 -11.23
CA SER A 117 1.49 -19.49 -11.55
C SER A 117 2.89 -20.06 -11.77
N ARG A 118 3.72 -19.40 -12.59
CA ARG A 118 5.10 -19.84 -12.91
C ARG A 118 5.98 -19.96 -11.68
N TRP A 119 5.86 -18.99 -10.78
CA TRP A 119 6.65 -18.94 -9.54
C TRP A 119 5.95 -19.62 -8.36
N ASN A 120 4.80 -20.27 -8.60
CA ASN A 120 3.99 -20.90 -7.56
C ASN A 120 3.77 -20.01 -6.34
N VAL A 121 3.47 -18.72 -6.55
CA VAL A 121 3.21 -17.73 -5.49
C VAL A 121 2.11 -18.26 -4.57
N GLU A 122 2.30 -18.20 -3.24
CA GLU A 122 1.36 -18.80 -2.28
C GLU A 122 0.14 -17.93 -2.02
N GLY A 123 0.29 -16.60 -2.16
CA GLY A 123 -0.80 -15.65 -2.02
C GLY A 123 -0.41 -14.26 -2.50
N LEU A 124 -1.39 -13.36 -2.61
CA LEU A 124 -1.21 -12.04 -3.18
C LEU A 124 -1.70 -10.94 -2.22
N ILE A 125 -0.93 -9.86 -2.10
CA ILE A 125 -1.37 -8.57 -1.58
C ILE A 125 -1.49 -7.63 -2.76
N ILE A 126 -2.64 -6.99 -2.94
CA ILE A 126 -2.98 -6.28 -4.17
C ILE A 126 -3.36 -4.84 -3.84
N LEU A 127 -2.64 -3.89 -4.42
CA LEU A 127 -2.94 -2.46 -4.37
C LEU A 127 -3.45 -1.98 -5.73
N GLY A 128 -4.51 -1.15 -5.72
CA GLY A 128 -5.05 -0.52 -6.93
C GLY A 128 -5.97 -1.41 -7.76
N TYR A 129 -6.59 -2.42 -7.15
CA TYR A 129 -7.68 -3.17 -7.77
C TYR A 129 -9.02 -2.77 -7.13
N ASP A 130 -10.00 -2.56 -7.98
CA ASP A 130 -11.41 -2.53 -7.62
C ASP A 130 -12.00 -3.95 -7.49
N GLU A 131 -13.25 -4.04 -7.05
CA GLU A 131 -14.00 -5.29 -6.92
C GLU A 131 -14.09 -6.06 -8.24
N LYS A 132 -14.29 -5.38 -9.36
CA LYS A 132 -14.40 -6.00 -10.69
C LYS A 132 -13.08 -6.69 -11.10
N ARG A 133 -11.96 -6.02 -10.93
CA ARG A 133 -10.62 -6.57 -11.23
C ARG A 133 -10.28 -7.71 -10.28
N TYR A 134 -10.64 -7.62 -9.00
CA TYR A 134 -10.51 -8.72 -8.06
C TYR A 134 -11.26 -9.97 -8.54
N HIS A 135 -12.53 -9.85 -8.89
CA HIS A 135 -13.33 -10.98 -9.36
C HIS A 135 -12.81 -11.56 -10.69
N GLN A 136 -12.29 -10.75 -11.59
CA GLN A 136 -11.64 -11.23 -12.81
C GLN A 136 -10.39 -12.05 -12.50
N LEU A 137 -9.56 -11.60 -11.56
CA LEU A 137 -8.36 -12.33 -11.15
C LEU A 137 -8.70 -13.61 -10.39
N SER A 138 -9.64 -13.57 -9.44
CA SER A 138 -10.02 -14.72 -8.60
C SER A 138 -10.63 -15.86 -9.39
N ARG A 139 -11.29 -15.58 -10.51
CA ARG A 139 -11.79 -16.62 -11.44
C ARG A 139 -10.68 -17.34 -12.21
N LYS A 140 -9.54 -16.68 -12.45
CA LYS A 140 -8.41 -17.21 -13.20
C LYS A 140 -7.35 -17.83 -12.29
N LEU A 141 -7.27 -17.40 -11.03
CA LEU A 141 -6.20 -17.78 -10.11
C LEU A 141 -6.77 -18.15 -8.74
N ASN A 142 -6.69 -19.45 -8.41
CA ASN A 142 -7.14 -19.96 -7.10
C ASN A 142 -6.04 -19.75 -6.03
N LYS A 143 -5.82 -18.52 -5.62
CA LYS A 143 -4.86 -18.13 -4.57
C LYS A 143 -5.54 -17.25 -3.52
N LYS A 144 -4.99 -17.23 -2.32
CA LYS A 144 -5.43 -16.30 -1.26
C LYS A 144 -5.01 -14.89 -1.63
N MET A 145 -5.91 -13.93 -1.44
CA MET A 145 -5.70 -12.53 -1.85
C MET A 145 -6.19 -11.58 -0.76
N VAL A 146 -5.41 -10.55 -0.49
CA VAL A 146 -5.78 -9.42 0.37
C VAL A 146 -5.61 -8.14 -0.46
N LEU A 147 -6.66 -7.33 -0.51
CA LEU A 147 -6.63 -6.04 -1.18
C LEU A 147 -6.24 -4.94 -0.19
N ILE A 148 -5.64 -3.89 -0.71
CA ILE A 148 -5.33 -2.66 0.03
C ILE A 148 -6.19 -1.53 -0.53
N ASP A 149 -6.90 -0.82 0.37
CA ASP A 149 -7.69 0.36 0.06
C ASP A 149 -8.67 0.14 -1.12
N ALA A 150 -9.33 -1.03 -1.14
CA ALA A 150 -10.37 -1.33 -2.11
C ALA A 150 -11.77 -0.98 -1.55
N TYR A 151 -12.59 -0.35 -2.37
CA TYR A 151 -13.90 0.18 -1.96
C TYR A 151 -15.02 -0.39 -2.85
N PRO A 152 -15.69 -1.48 -2.44
CA PRO A 152 -16.83 -2.02 -3.18
C PRO A 152 -18.03 -1.06 -3.09
N GLU A 153 -18.94 -1.14 -4.04
CA GLU A 153 -20.21 -0.40 -4.01
C GLU A 153 -21.18 -0.95 -2.95
N GLY A 154 -21.04 -2.22 -2.59
CA GLY A 154 -21.86 -2.94 -1.60
C GLY A 154 -21.05 -3.49 -0.44
N GLU A 155 -21.43 -4.69 0.00
CA GLU A 155 -20.72 -5.42 1.05
C GLU A 155 -19.37 -5.98 0.50
N TYR A 156 -18.40 -6.11 1.39
CA TYR A 156 -17.12 -6.72 1.03
C TYR A 156 -17.28 -8.22 0.75
N THR A 157 -16.86 -8.64 -0.43
CA THR A 157 -16.82 -10.06 -0.87
C THR A 157 -15.37 -10.60 -0.88
N PHE A 158 -14.40 -9.80 -0.48
CA PHE A 158 -12.97 -10.08 -0.47
C PHE A 158 -12.31 -9.55 0.80
N GLN A 159 -11.12 -10.04 1.09
CA GLN A 159 -10.33 -9.56 2.21
C GLN A 159 -9.69 -8.21 1.87
N ASN A 160 -9.91 -7.20 2.70
CA ASN A 160 -9.39 -5.85 2.52
C ASN A 160 -8.75 -5.31 3.80
N VAL A 161 -7.72 -4.50 3.62
CA VAL A 161 -7.11 -3.68 4.67
C VAL A 161 -7.07 -2.23 4.18
N GLY A 162 -7.78 -1.35 4.86
CA GLY A 162 -7.89 0.05 4.51
C GLY A 162 -7.88 0.96 5.74
N VAL A 163 -8.22 2.22 5.53
CA VAL A 163 -8.35 3.24 6.57
C VAL A 163 -9.72 3.90 6.55
N ASP A 164 -10.02 4.70 7.55
CA ASP A 164 -11.24 5.52 7.57
C ASP A 164 -11.06 6.85 6.83
N ASP A 165 -10.97 6.77 5.49
CA ASP A 165 -10.80 7.92 4.61
C ASP A 165 -11.86 8.99 4.81
N TYR A 166 -13.12 8.56 4.98
CA TYR A 166 -14.23 9.48 5.24
C TYR A 166 -14.01 10.28 6.53
N SER A 167 -13.73 9.59 7.65
CA SER A 167 -13.52 10.23 8.95
C SER A 167 -12.27 11.13 8.94
N GLY A 168 -11.22 10.74 8.22
CA GLY A 168 -9.99 11.53 8.11
C GLY A 168 -10.26 12.89 7.48
N VAL A 169 -10.92 12.92 6.34
CA VAL A 169 -11.19 14.18 5.65
C VAL A 169 -12.40 14.93 6.23
N TYR A 170 -13.29 14.22 6.93
CA TYR A 170 -14.30 14.88 7.77
C TYR A 170 -13.62 15.77 8.84
N GLN A 171 -12.57 15.27 9.53
CA GLN A 171 -11.78 16.06 10.49
C GLN A 171 -11.13 17.27 9.82
N VAL A 172 -10.65 17.16 8.59
CA VAL A 172 -10.09 18.28 7.81
C VAL A 172 -11.15 19.35 7.56
N GLY A 173 -12.34 18.94 7.12
CA GLY A 173 -13.45 19.87 6.88
C GLY A 173 -13.87 20.63 8.15
N GLU A 174 -14.04 19.93 9.27
CA GLU A 174 -14.34 20.54 10.58
C GLU A 174 -13.25 21.53 11.01
N TYR A 175 -11.98 21.16 10.85
CA TYR A 175 -10.87 22.01 11.19
C TYR A 175 -10.81 23.26 10.32
N LEU A 176 -10.89 23.15 9.00
CA LEU A 176 -10.91 24.30 8.10
C LEU A 176 -12.11 25.21 8.39
N TYR A 177 -13.26 24.64 8.67
CA TYR A 177 -14.42 25.42 9.08
C TYR A 177 -14.18 26.19 10.38
N SER A 178 -13.58 25.56 11.41
CA SER A 178 -13.26 26.21 12.69
C SER A 178 -12.27 27.37 12.53
N CYS A 179 -11.34 27.29 11.55
CA CYS A 179 -10.41 28.38 11.17
C CYS A 179 -11.07 29.46 10.29
N GLY A 180 -12.38 29.38 10.01
CA GLY A 180 -13.11 30.40 9.26
C GLY A 180 -13.16 30.19 7.74
N TYR A 181 -12.66 29.08 7.21
CA TYR A 181 -12.64 28.79 5.77
C TYR A 181 -13.98 28.25 5.27
N ARG A 182 -14.92 29.13 4.95
CA ARG A 182 -16.26 28.78 4.49
C ARG A 182 -16.32 28.29 3.03
N LYS A 183 -15.32 28.68 2.21
CA LYS A 183 -15.28 28.40 0.78
C LYS A 183 -14.13 27.46 0.38
N ALA A 184 -13.62 26.69 1.34
CA ALA A 184 -12.55 25.74 1.09
C ALA A 184 -12.92 24.76 -0.07
N LEU A 185 -11.90 24.37 -0.84
CA LEU A 185 -12.03 23.41 -1.94
C LEU A 185 -11.33 22.10 -1.60
N PHE A 186 -11.83 21.01 -2.16
CA PHE A 186 -11.18 19.72 -2.13
C PHE A 186 -10.58 19.41 -3.49
N VAL A 187 -9.32 18.98 -3.54
CA VAL A 187 -8.55 18.72 -4.75
C VAL A 187 -8.14 17.24 -4.77
N ALA A 188 -8.43 16.54 -5.86
CA ALA A 188 -8.14 15.12 -6.02
C ALA A 188 -7.82 14.79 -7.48
N GLU A 189 -7.19 13.65 -7.75
CA GLU A 189 -6.96 13.17 -9.12
C GLU A 189 -8.20 12.49 -9.71
N THR A 190 -9.05 11.92 -8.87
CA THR A 190 -10.26 11.20 -9.30
C THR A 190 -11.47 11.56 -8.43
N ASP A 191 -12.63 11.05 -8.80
CA ASP A 191 -13.86 11.08 -8.00
C ASP A 191 -14.32 9.66 -7.61
N ARG A 192 -13.37 8.72 -7.55
CA ARG A 192 -13.61 7.30 -7.27
C ARG A 192 -12.78 6.84 -6.09
N ASP A 193 -13.03 5.64 -5.62
CA ASP A 193 -12.29 4.91 -4.59
C ASP A 193 -12.02 5.76 -3.34
N SER A 194 -10.78 5.86 -2.90
CA SER A 194 -10.36 6.67 -1.74
C SER A 194 -10.72 8.14 -1.88
N ASP A 195 -10.51 8.73 -3.07
CA ASP A 195 -10.81 10.13 -3.32
C ASP A 195 -12.30 10.44 -3.16
N ALA A 196 -13.17 9.52 -3.64
CA ALA A 196 -14.62 9.66 -3.42
C ALA A 196 -14.98 9.63 -1.93
N ARG A 197 -14.37 8.73 -1.14
CA ARG A 197 -14.61 8.63 0.30
C ARG A 197 -14.11 9.88 1.04
N ARG A 198 -12.93 10.36 0.69
CA ARG A 198 -12.33 11.60 1.19
C ARG A 198 -13.19 12.82 0.88
N TRP A 199 -13.62 12.95 -0.38
CA TRP A 199 -14.56 14.00 -0.79
C TRP A 199 -15.87 13.95 0.00
N MET A 200 -16.45 12.78 0.20
CA MET A 200 -17.71 12.64 0.97
C MET A 200 -17.53 13.12 2.42
N GLY A 201 -16.41 12.80 3.06
CA GLY A 201 -16.08 13.29 4.40
C GLY A 201 -15.97 14.81 4.45
N PHE A 202 -15.23 15.41 3.50
CA PHE A 202 -15.11 16.87 3.38
C PHE A 202 -16.46 17.54 3.20
N LYS A 203 -17.25 17.05 2.24
CA LYS A 203 -18.58 17.56 1.94
C LYS A 203 -19.48 17.53 3.17
N GLN A 204 -19.54 16.40 3.86
CA GLN A 204 -20.38 16.24 5.04
C GLN A 204 -19.98 17.18 6.19
N ALA A 205 -18.68 17.41 6.41
CA ALA A 205 -18.21 18.33 7.43
C ALA A 205 -18.66 19.77 7.14
N MET A 206 -18.53 20.21 5.87
CA MET A 206 -18.99 21.53 5.45
C MET A 206 -20.51 21.69 5.59
N GLU A 207 -21.29 20.70 5.14
CA GLU A 207 -22.76 20.73 5.19
C GLU A 207 -23.31 20.70 6.60
N LYS A 208 -22.72 19.92 7.51
CA LYS A 208 -23.10 19.89 8.94
C LYS A 208 -22.95 21.26 9.59
N ASN A 209 -21.98 22.04 9.16
CA ASN A 209 -21.73 23.39 9.66
C ASN A 209 -22.53 24.47 8.91
N GLY A 210 -23.52 24.10 8.10
CA GLY A 210 -24.44 25.03 7.41
C GLY A 210 -23.92 25.58 6.07
N GLU A 211 -22.78 25.07 5.58
CA GLU A 211 -22.22 25.51 4.29
C GLU A 211 -22.72 24.61 3.17
N PHE A 212 -23.39 25.16 2.18
CA PHE A 212 -23.74 24.39 0.98
C PHE A 212 -22.46 23.95 0.24
N CYS A 213 -22.19 22.65 0.23
CA CYS A 213 -21.00 22.07 -0.38
C CYS A 213 -21.35 21.34 -1.70
N SER A 214 -21.54 22.12 -2.76
CA SER A 214 -21.84 21.57 -4.10
C SER A 214 -20.65 20.79 -4.67
N ARG A 215 -20.94 19.95 -5.66
CA ARG A 215 -19.92 19.19 -6.43
C ARG A 215 -18.85 20.12 -7.06
N SER A 216 -19.18 21.38 -7.30
CA SER A 216 -18.19 22.35 -7.78
C SER A 216 -17.02 22.58 -6.84
N ARG A 217 -17.14 22.32 -5.54
CA ARG A 217 -16.03 22.43 -4.59
C ARG A 217 -15.02 21.28 -4.70
N LEU A 218 -15.36 20.18 -5.39
CA LEU A 218 -14.41 19.13 -5.77
C LEU A 218 -13.73 19.54 -7.08
N ILE A 219 -12.42 19.66 -7.03
CA ILE A 219 -11.55 19.95 -8.17
C ILE A 219 -10.85 18.67 -8.57
N ILE A 220 -11.08 18.21 -9.78
CA ILE A 220 -10.32 17.08 -10.35
C ILE A 220 -9.15 17.65 -11.14
N VAL A 221 -7.96 17.18 -10.81
CA VAL A 221 -6.71 17.53 -11.48
C VAL A 221 -6.14 16.32 -12.22
N PRO A 222 -5.43 16.52 -13.34
CA PRO A 222 -4.78 15.41 -14.04
C PRO A 222 -3.75 14.68 -13.20
N GLY A 223 -3.61 13.36 -13.37
CA GLY A 223 -2.60 12.55 -12.68
C GLY A 223 -1.17 12.83 -13.15
N GLU A 224 -0.96 13.45 -14.32
CA GLU A 224 0.37 13.82 -14.82
C GLU A 224 0.71 15.27 -14.47
N LYS A 225 2.00 15.51 -14.14
CA LYS A 225 2.48 16.78 -13.58
C LYS A 225 2.18 18.00 -14.45
N THR A 226 2.43 17.92 -15.76
CA THR A 226 2.27 19.06 -16.68
C THR A 226 0.81 19.52 -16.73
N GLY A 227 -0.14 18.58 -16.77
CA GLY A 227 -1.56 18.89 -16.75
C GLY A 227 -2.01 19.45 -15.42
N ARG A 228 -1.47 18.93 -14.28
CA ARG A 228 -1.77 19.50 -12.96
C ARG A 228 -1.31 20.95 -12.85
N LEU A 229 -0.07 21.27 -13.21
CA LEU A 229 0.45 22.63 -13.16
C LEU A 229 -0.36 23.60 -14.01
N LYS A 230 -0.72 23.17 -15.24
CA LYS A 230 -1.62 23.96 -16.11
C LYS A 230 -2.99 24.16 -15.45
N LYS A 231 -3.51 23.14 -14.76
CA LYS A 231 -4.80 23.24 -14.07
C LYS A 231 -4.72 24.15 -12.85
N TYR A 232 -3.60 24.17 -12.14
CA TYR A 232 -3.37 25.12 -11.05
C TYR A 232 -3.31 26.56 -11.55
N GLU A 233 -2.65 26.82 -12.69
CA GLU A 233 -2.62 28.14 -13.34
C GLU A 233 -4.02 28.62 -13.72
N GLU A 234 -4.80 27.77 -14.41
CA GLU A 234 -6.19 28.06 -14.79
C GLU A 234 -7.07 28.40 -13.58
N LEU A 235 -6.91 27.68 -12.48
CA LEU A 235 -7.76 27.81 -11.29
C LEU A 235 -7.20 28.77 -10.22
N LEU A 236 -6.05 29.35 -10.43
CA LEU A 236 -5.39 30.20 -9.43
C LEU A 236 -6.30 31.31 -8.86
N PRO A 237 -7.07 32.08 -9.67
CA PRO A 237 -8.00 33.09 -9.12
C PRO A 237 -9.09 32.48 -8.23
N ARG A 238 -9.47 31.23 -8.49
CA ARG A 238 -10.46 30.52 -7.68
C ARG A 238 -9.85 30.01 -6.37
N PHE A 239 -8.64 29.51 -6.40
CA PHE A 239 -7.89 29.08 -5.21
C PHE A 239 -7.66 30.26 -4.24
N LEU A 240 -7.25 31.41 -4.76
CA LEU A 240 -7.07 32.63 -3.96
C LEU A 240 -8.38 33.11 -3.32
N ARG A 241 -9.53 32.98 -3.99
CA ARG A 241 -10.84 33.30 -3.41
C ARG A 241 -11.29 32.28 -2.35
N ALA A 242 -10.93 31.01 -2.53
CA ALA A 242 -11.25 29.95 -1.58
C ALA A 242 -10.41 30.04 -0.30
N ARG A 243 -9.17 30.48 -0.42
CA ARG A 243 -8.17 30.67 0.66
C ARG A 243 -7.78 29.41 1.42
N ALA A 244 -8.42 28.27 1.17
CA ALA A 244 -8.05 26.98 1.75
C ALA A 244 -8.31 25.85 0.75
N LEU A 245 -7.34 24.95 0.64
CA LEU A 245 -7.37 23.78 -0.23
C LEU A 245 -7.04 22.53 0.61
N ALA A 246 -7.92 21.53 0.55
CA ALA A 246 -7.66 20.20 1.08
C ALA A 246 -7.35 19.26 -0.10
N PHE A 247 -6.20 18.63 -0.10
CA PHE A 247 -5.75 17.70 -1.11
C PHE A 247 -6.00 16.27 -0.67
N SER A 248 -6.25 15.39 -1.62
CA SER A 248 -6.43 13.96 -1.37
C SER A 248 -5.11 13.24 -1.07
N SER A 249 -3.96 13.86 -1.33
CA SER A 249 -2.64 13.30 -1.01
C SER A 249 -1.66 14.38 -0.58
N ASP A 250 -0.65 14.01 0.19
CA ASP A 250 0.48 14.89 0.53
C ASP A 250 1.31 15.25 -0.70
N TYR A 251 1.45 14.30 -1.64
CA TYR A 251 2.20 14.55 -2.86
C TYR A 251 1.63 15.73 -3.65
N ASP A 252 0.33 15.71 -3.93
CA ASP A 252 -0.33 16.78 -4.67
C ASP A 252 -0.35 18.08 -3.89
N ALA A 253 -0.53 18.00 -2.55
CA ALA A 253 -0.46 19.16 -1.67
C ALA A 253 0.91 19.84 -1.74
N ILE A 254 2.01 19.07 -1.65
CA ILE A 254 3.37 19.60 -1.67
C ILE A 254 3.74 20.13 -3.07
N GLU A 255 3.30 19.47 -4.14
CA GLU A 255 3.49 19.97 -5.51
C GLU A 255 2.76 21.32 -5.68
N ALA A 256 1.53 21.44 -5.19
CA ALA A 256 0.80 22.70 -5.20
C ALA A 256 1.46 23.79 -4.34
N MET A 257 2.03 23.44 -3.18
CA MET A 257 2.79 24.38 -2.35
C MET A 257 3.99 24.95 -3.11
N ASN A 258 4.74 24.11 -3.81
CA ASN A 258 5.87 24.54 -4.63
C ASN A 258 5.40 25.44 -5.79
N TYR A 259 4.31 25.07 -6.49
CA TYR A 259 3.72 25.91 -7.52
C TYR A 259 3.33 27.29 -6.98
N PHE A 260 2.65 27.36 -5.83
CA PHE A 260 2.26 28.64 -5.23
C PHE A 260 3.46 29.48 -4.79
N PHE A 261 4.49 28.84 -4.25
CA PHE A 261 5.74 29.51 -3.92
C PHE A 261 6.38 30.16 -5.14
N ASP A 262 6.45 29.45 -6.26
CA ASP A 262 6.99 29.96 -7.54
C ASP A 262 6.16 31.13 -8.09
N GLN A 263 4.86 31.20 -7.77
CA GLN A 263 3.97 32.31 -8.09
C GLN A 263 4.02 33.47 -7.06
N GLY A 264 4.90 33.39 -6.07
CA GLY A 264 5.01 34.41 -5.01
C GLY A 264 3.84 34.42 -4.00
N ILE A 265 3.07 33.33 -3.94
CA ILE A 265 1.92 33.20 -3.03
C ILE A 265 2.40 32.60 -1.70
N ARG A 266 2.07 33.31 -0.61
CA ARG A 266 2.48 32.87 0.72
C ARG A 266 1.49 31.89 1.34
N ILE A 267 2.02 30.78 1.83
CA ILE A 267 1.33 29.76 2.62
C ILE A 267 1.80 29.93 4.09
N PRO A 268 0.90 30.03 5.06
CA PRO A 268 -0.57 29.94 4.97
C PRO A 268 -1.28 31.28 4.77
N ASP A 269 -0.56 32.43 4.64
CA ASP A 269 -1.15 33.78 4.68
C ASP A 269 -2.23 34.02 3.62
N GLN A 270 -1.97 33.62 2.38
CA GLN A 270 -2.88 33.84 1.27
C GLN A 270 -3.71 32.58 0.92
N ILE A 271 -3.09 31.39 1.05
CA ILE A 271 -3.76 30.11 0.86
C ILE A 271 -3.30 29.14 1.94
N SER A 272 -4.23 28.54 2.67
CA SER A 272 -3.99 27.43 3.58
C SER A 272 -4.09 26.10 2.83
N ILE A 273 -3.23 25.14 3.18
CA ILE A 273 -3.16 23.83 2.49
C ILE A 273 -3.19 22.71 3.51
N VAL A 274 -3.98 21.68 3.22
CA VAL A 274 -4.04 20.43 3.98
C VAL A 274 -3.81 19.26 3.03
N GLY A 275 -3.00 18.28 3.43
CA GLY A 275 -2.74 17.04 2.71
C GLY A 275 -3.43 15.83 3.31
N TYR A 276 -3.00 14.66 2.87
CA TYR A 276 -3.39 13.35 3.38
C TYR A 276 -2.21 12.38 3.22
N ASP A 277 -1.97 11.52 4.16
CA ASP A 277 -1.01 10.41 4.32
C ASP A 277 -0.05 10.60 5.50
N ASP A 278 0.30 11.83 5.86
CA ASP A 278 1.36 12.18 6.82
C ASP A 278 2.72 11.60 6.40
N SER A 279 3.03 11.77 5.12
CA SER A 279 4.28 11.32 4.54
C SER A 279 5.48 12.04 5.19
N ILE A 280 6.66 11.42 5.14
CA ILE A 280 7.89 12.03 5.66
C ILE A 280 8.14 13.43 5.09
N PHE A 281 7.70 13.70 3.86
CA PHE A 281 7.85 15.00 3.20
C PHE A 281 6.99 16.10 3.83
N ALA A 282 5.88 15.76 4.49
CA ALA A 282 5.01 16.71 5.17
C ALA A 282 5.75 17.49 6.28
N GLU A 283 6.77 16.89 6.88
CA GLU A 283 7.63 17.54 7.88
C GLU A 283 8.82 18.32 7.28
N PHE A 284 9.23 17.97 6.08
CA PHE A 284 10.41 18.57 5.42
C PHE A 284 10.08 19.84 4.64
N VAL A 285 8.87 19.99 4.15
CA VAL A 285 8.43 21.21 3.45
C VAL A 285 8.29 22.42 4.38
N ARG A 286 8.29 23.62 3.82
CA ARG A 286 8.07 24.86 4.56
C ARG A 286 7.00 25.71 3.86
N PRO A 287 5.96 26.09 4.62
CA PRO A 287 5.65 25.66 6.00
C PRO A 287 5.41 24.13 6.08
N LYS A 288 5.56 23.55 7.29
CA LYS A 288 5.24 22.12 7.50
C LYS A 288 3.77 21.85 7.18
N LEU A 289 3.51 20.76 6.47
CA LEU A 289 2.17 20.45 5.97
C LEU A 289 1.27 19.87 7.07
N THR A 290 0.13 20.53 7.30
CA THR A 290 -1.02 19.97 8.01
C THR A 290 -1.61 18.85 7.16
N THR A 291 -1.84 17.67 7.73
CA THR A 291 -2.22 16.49 6.95
C THR A 291 -3.00 15.49 7.79
N VAL A 292 -3.59 14.49 7.16
CA VAL A 292 -4.21 13.35 7.85
C VAL A 292 -3.21 12.21 7.94
N HIS A 293 -2.89 11.80 9.15
CA HIS A 293 -2.04 10.63 9.40
C HIS A 293 -2.81 9.34 9.17
N GLN A 294 -2.28 8.47 8.32
CA GLN A 294 -2.60 7.05 8.23
C GLN A 294 -1.36 6.21 8.58
N ASP A 295 -1.52 5.18 9.39
CA ASP A 295 -0.41 4.30 9.75
C ASP A 295 -0.16 3.28 8.62
N ILE A 296 0.67 3.68 7.64
CA ILE A 296 1.01 2.87 6.46
C ILE A 296 1.78 1.62 6.89
N HIS A 297 2.67 1.74 7.88
CA HIS A 297 3.40 0.60 8.43
C HIS A 297 2.42 -0.43 9.01
N GLN A 298 1.50 -0.02 9.89
CA GLN A 298 0.50 -0.91 10.45
C GLN A 298 -0.39 -1.55 9.37
N LYS A 299 -0.74 -0.81 8.33
CA LYS A 299 -1.49 -1.31 7.17
C LYS A 299 -0.74 -2.45 6.48
N GLY A 300 0.56 -2.29 6.21
CA GLY A 300 1.42 -3.33 5.63
C GLY A 300 1.51 -4.59 6.51
N VAL A 301 1.72 -4.40 7.83
CA VAL A 301 1.75 -5.50 8.81
C VAL A 301 0.43 -6.27 8.83
N LEU A 302 -0.71 -5.57 8.86
CA LEU A 302 -2.04 -6.18 8.88
C LEU A 302 -2.32 -6.97 7.59
N ALA A 303 -1.97 -6.41 6.43
CA ALA A 303 -2.16 -7.07 5.14
C ALA A 303 -1.33 -8.37 5.05
N TYR A 304 -0.06 -8.30 5.43
CA TYR A 304 0.82 -9.46 5.47
C TYR A 304 0.28 -10.55 6.42
N ARG A 305 0.01 -10.20 7.67
CA ARG A 305 -0.48 -11.16 8.68
C ARG A 305 -1.79 -11.81 8.27
N ARG A 306 -2.68 -11.02 7.67
CA ARG A 306 -3.95 -11.52 7.15
C ARG A 306 -3.74 -12.55 6.05
N LEU A 307 -2.86 -12.24 5.09
CA LEU A 307 -2.53 -13.17 4.00
C LEU A 307 -1.95 -14.48 4.53
N ILE A 308 -0.99 -14.44 5.47
CA ILE A 308 -0.36 -15.63 6.03
C ILE A 308 -1.38 -16.50 6.78
N LYS A 309 -2.28 -15.92 7.57
CA LYS A 309 -3.37 -16.65 8.22
C LYS A 309 -4.27 -17.37 7.20
N MET A 310 -4.61 -16.69 6.11
CA MET A 310 -5.40 -17.31 5.04
C MET A 310 -4.65 -18.46 4.35
N ILE A 311 -3.33 -18.32 4.14
CA ILE A 311 -2.49 -19.40 3.58
C ILE A 311 -2.46 -20.59 4.55
N ALA A 312 -2.40 -20.34 5.85
CA ALA A 312 -2.46 -21.37 6.89
C ALA A 312 -3.86 -22.03 7.02
N GLY A 313 -4.86 -21.57 6.27
CA GLY A 313 -6.22 -22.13 6.30
C GLY A 313 -7.12 -21.57 7.40
N GLU A 314 -6.70 -20.51 8.09
CA GLU A 314 -7.53 -19.85 9.11
C GLU A 314 -8.73 -19.14 8.45
N SER A 315 -9.91 -19.28 9.06
CA SER A 315 -11.11 -18.57 8.61
C SER A 315 -11.12 -17.13 9.15
N MET A 316 -11.32 -16.17 8.24
CA MET A 316 -11.44 -14.76 8.59
C MET A 316 -12.92 -14.35 8.59
N LYS A 317 -13.47 -14.02 9.76
CA LYS A 317 -14.87 -13.56 9.90
C LYS A 317 -15.06 -12.15 9.36
N GLU A 318 -14.14 -11.25 9.68
CA GLU A 318 -14.15 -9.87 9.21
C GLU A 318 -13.47 -9.77 7.86
N LEU A 319 -14.16 -9.27 6.85
CA LEU A 319 -13.63 -9.14 5.49
C LEU A 319 -12.86 -7.84 5.29
N ASN A 320 -13.21 -6.78 6.02
CA ASN A 320 -12.57 -5.47 5.90
C ASN A 320 -12.01 -5.00 7.24
N ILE A 321 -10.69 -4.79 7.31
CA ILE A 321 -10.06 -4.09 8.43
C ILE A 321 -9.97 -2.62 8.08
N LYS A 322 -10.52 -1.76 8.93
CA LYS A 322 -10.52 -0.31 8.73
C LYS A 322 -9.77 0.36 9.88
N SER A 323 -8.52 0.75 9.62
CA SER A 323 -7.68 1.43 10.62
C SER A 323 -8.14 2.89 10.82
N PRO A 324 -8.05 3.42 12.05
CA PRO A 324 -8.36 4.83 12.31
C PRO A 324 -7.29 5.73 11.70
N VAL A 325 -7.69 6.98 11.44
CA VAL A 325 -6.83 8.06 10.97
C VAL A 325 -7.02 9.31 11.84
N ARG A 326 -6.07 10.24 11.82
CA ARG A 326 -6.15 11.46 12.63
C ARG A 326 -5.56 12.65 11.90
N LEU A 327 -6.13 13.83 12.10
CA LEU A 327 -5.58 15.09 11.61
C LEU A 327 -4.34 15.48 12.43
N ILE A 328 -3.25 15.81 11.73
CA ILE A 328 -2.00 16.34 12.28
C ILE A 328 -1.91 17.81 11.86
N LYS A 329 -2.11 18.70 12.82
CA LYS A 329 -2.01 20.14 12.59
C LYS A 329 -0.54 20.57 12.58
N ARG A 330 -0.16 21.36 11.57
CA ARG A 330 1.17 21.98 11.41
C ARG A 330 1.03 23.43 10.91
N ASP A 331 1.99 23.92 10.15
CA ASP A 331 2.15 25.34 9.85
C ASP A 331 1.44 25.80 8.56
N SER A 332 0.92 24.88 7.74
CA SER A 332 0.35 25.20 6.42
C SER A 332 -1.08 25.71 6.44
N VAL A 333 -1.69 25.82 7.61
CA VAL A 333 -3.04 26.39 7.82
C VAL A 333 -2.94 27.56 8.79
N LYS A 334 -3.56 28.68 8.43
CA LYS A 334 -3.69 29.84 9.30
C LYS A 334 -4.94 29.70 10.16
N GLU A 335 -4.73 29.63 11.47
CA GLU A 335 -5.82 29.63 12.48
C GLU A 335 -6.39 31.01 12.68
#